data_f939053b58518a0ec3dc39ce6877b1a6
#
_entry.id   f939053b58518a0ec3dc39ce6877b1a6
#
_cell.length_a   1.000
_cell.length_b   1.000
_cell.length_c   1.000
_cell.angle_alpha   90.00
_cell.angle_beta   90.00
_cell.angle_gamma   90.00
#
_symmetry.space_group_name_H-M   'P 1'
#
loop_
_entity.id
_entity.type
_entity.pdbx_description
1 polymer ?
#
loop_
_entity_poly.entity_id
_entity_poly.type
_entity_poly.pdbx_seq_one_letter_code
_entity_poly.pdbx_strand_id
1 'polypeptide(L)'
;VDAAAPFREVWASFEHWLGQHREQLQAWVSWGDYDRQQLHQEWHLHGLDSLLRTLAHINLKQRFAKARHLQRPAGLNGALQLAGMHFCGQQHRALEDARNTARLLP
;
A
#
# COMPACT_ATOMS: atom_id res chain seq x y z
N VAL A 1 -2.92 -7.74 -19.88
CA VAL A 1 -1.64 -7.05 -19.76
C VAL A 1 -1.45 -6.07 -20.90
N ASP A 2 -1.77 -6.48 -22.10
CA ASP A 2 -1.61 -5.61 -23.27
C ASP A 2 -2.50 -4.38 -23.21
N ALA A 3 -3.59 -4.45 -22.44
CA ALA A 3 -4.50 -3.33 -22.26
C ALA A 3 -4.05 -2.37 -21.16
N ALA A 4 -3.01 -2.72 -20.40
CA ALA A 4 -2.53 -1.87 -19.32
C ALA A 4 -1.80 -0.66 -19.90
N ALA A 5 -2.09 0.52 -19.36
CA ALA A 5 -1.39 1.73 -19.75
C ALA A 5 0.05 1.70 -19.24
N PRO A 6 0.99 2.35 -19.94
CA PRO A 6 2.37 2.44 -19.45
C PRO A 6 2.43 3.06 -18.05
N PHE A 7 3.41 2.63 -17.28
CA PHE A 7 3.56 3.08 -15.91
C PHE A 7 3.56 4.62 -15.79
N ARG A 8 4.27 5.30 -16.70
CA ARG A 8 4.35 6.77 -16.65
C ARG A 8 2.98 7.42 -16.75
N GLU A 9 2.12 6.92 -17.61
CA GLU A 9 0.78 7.49 -17.79
C GLU A 9 -0.09 7.22 -16.59
N VAL A 10 -0.07 5.99 -16.09
CA VAL A 10 -0.82 5.61 -14.89
C VAL A 10 -0.35 6.43 -13.70
N TRP A 11 0.97 6.58 -13.56
CA TRP A 11 1.53 7.31 -12.43
C TRP A 11 1.20 8.79 -12.51
N ALA A 12 1.25 9.39 -13.70
CA ALA A 12 0.89 10.81 -13.85
C ALA A 12 -0.56 11.05 -13.41
N SER A 13 -1.46 10.16 -13.77
CA SER A 13 -2.85 10.24 -13.36
C SER A 13 -3.01 10.10 -11.86
N PHE A 14 -2.30 9.16 -11.26
CA PHE A 14 -2.31 8.93 -9.82
C PHE A 14 -1.74 10.14 -9.06
N GLU A 15 -0.62 10.70 -9.51
CA GLU A 15 -0.02 11.88 -8.91
C GLU A 15 -0.95 13.09 -8.96
N HIS A 16 -1.65 13.25 -10.07
CA HIS A 16 -2.65 14.31 -10.17
C HIS A 16 -3.73 14.16 -9.10
N TRP A 17 -4.21 12.94 -8.93
CA TRP A 17 -5.21 12.63 -7.92
C TRP A 17 -4.66 12.88 -6.50
N LEU A 18 -3.43 12.44 -6.21
CA LEU A 18 -2.79 12.70 -4.92
C LEU A 18 -2.68 14.18 -4.63
N GLY A 19 -2.32 14.97 -5.65
CA GLY A 19 -2.18 16.42 -5.50
C GLY A 19 -3.48 17.09 -5.10
N GLN A 20 -4.61 16.57 -5.54
CA GLN A 20 -5.93 17.09 -5.17
C GLN A 20 -6.25 16.86 -3.69
N HIS A 21 -5.59 15.88 -3.06
CA HIS A 21 -5.82 15.54 -1.66
C HIS A 21 -4.63 15.87 -0.76
N ARG A 22 -3.67 16.63 -1.28
CA ARG A 22 -2.37 16.86 -0.61
C ARG A 22 -2.52 17.28 0.84
N GLU A 23 -3.43 18.20 1.14
CA GLU A 23 -3.58 18.74 2.50
C GLU A 23 -4.14 17.71 3.48
N GLN A 24 -4.78 16.66 2.98
CA GLN A 24 -5.38 15.62 3.80
C GLN A 24 -4.44 14.44 4.02
N LEU A 25 -3.35 14.35 3.25
CA LEU A 25 -2.46 13.20 3.28
C LEU A 25 -1.36 13.42 4.31
N GLN A 26 -1.19 12.45 5.19
CA GLN A 26 -0.14 12.46 6.22
C GLN A 26 0.86 11.34 6.01
N ALA A 27 0.40 10.23 5.47
CA ALA A 27 1.22 9.04 5.31
C ALA A 27 0.58 8.14 4.25
N TRP A 28 1.36 7.18 3.78
CA TRP A 28 0.80 6.10 2.98
C TRP A 28 1.18 4.76 3.61
N VAL A 29 0.34 3.77 3.40
CA VAL A 29 0.39 2.51 4.13
C VAL A 29 0.41 1.36 3.13
N SER A 30 1.24 0.36 3.40
CA SER A 30 1.17 -0.89 2.67
C SER A 30 1.34 -2.05 3.63
N TRP A 31 0.97 -3.25 3.17
CA TRP A 31 1.14 -4.46 3.96
C TRP A 31 2.53 -5.04 3.67
N GLY A 32 3.51 -4.60 4.42
CA GLY A 32 4.92 -4.93 4.22
C GLY A 32 5.67 -3.80 3.55
N ASP A 33 6.89 -4.07 3.12
CA ASP A 33 7.80 -3.08 2.53
C ASP A 33 7.98 -3.26 1.03
N TYR A 34 7.40 -4.31 0.45
CA TYR A 34 7.61 -4.65 -0.95
C TYR A 34 7.10 -3.56 -1.88
N ASP A 35 5.91 -3.05 -1.62
CA ASP A 35 5.30 -2.03 -2.47
C ASP A 35 6.12 -0.75 -2.48
N ARG A 36 6.63 -0.35 -1.31
CA ARG A 36 7.49 0.82 -1.21
C ARG A 36 8.77 0.65 -2.04
N GLN A 37 9.41 -0.50 -1.92
CA GLN A 37 10.62 -0.78 -2.67
C GLN A 37 10.37 -0.79 -4.17
N GLN A 38 9.26 -1.42 -4.59
CA GLN A 38 8.90 -1.47 -6.01
C GLN A 38 8.62 -0.07 -6.58
N LEU A 39 7.89 0.75 -5.84
CA LEU A 39 7.60 2.11 -6.30
C LEU A 39 8.87 2.94 -6.42
N HIS A 40 9.79 2.85 -5.45
CA HIS A 40 11.05 3.58 -5.54
C HIS A 40 11.86 3.14 -6.76
N GLN A 41 11.90 1.84 -7.07
CA GLN A 41 12.58 1.34 -8.25
C GLN A 41 11.93 1.89 -9.53
N GLU A 42 10.60 1.88 -9.60
CA GLU A 42 9.89 2.37 -10.77
C GLU A 42 10.08 3.88 -10.97
N TRP A 43 10.03 4.65 -9.89
CA TRP A 43 10.29 6.09 -9.98
C TRP A 43 11.70 6.35 -10.49
N HIS A 44 12.68 5.61 -9.97
CA HIS A 44 14.06 5.75 -10.41
C HIS A 44 14.22 5.37 -11.89
N LEU A 45 13.66 4.22 -12.27
CA LEU A 45 13.77 3.72 -13.64
C LEU A 45 13.18 4.69 -14.67
N HIS A 46 12.07 5.33 -14.33
CA HIS A 46 11.37 6.25 -15.23
C HIS A 46 11.75 7.71 -15.03
N GLY A 47 12.68 8.01 -14.12
CA GLY A 47 13.07 9.39 -13.82
C GLY A 47 11.93 10.22 -13.27
N LEU A 48 11.04 9.61 -12.50
CA LEU A 48 9.87 10.27 -11.93
C LEU A 48 10.08 10.62 -10.46
N ASP A 49 9.43 11.68 -10.04
CA ASP A 49 9.28 12.01 -8.63
C ASP A 49 7.84 11.74 -8.20
N SER A 50 7.59 11.74 -6.90
CA SER A 50 6.26 11.45 -6.38
C SER A 50 6.04 12.16 -5.06
N LEU A 51 4.79 12.63 -4.86
CA LEU A 51 4.36 13.17 -3.57
C LEU A 51 4.53 12.13 -2.45
N LEU A 52 4.38 10.85 -2.76
CA LEU A 52 4.55 9.78 -1.78
C LEU A 52 5.94 9.76 -1.17
N ARG A 53 6.97 10.25 -1.87
CA ARG A 53 8.33 10.33 -1.32
C ARG A 53 8.44 11.32 -0.18
N THR A 54 7.55 12.29 -0.13
CA THR A 54 7.53 13.31 0.92
C THR A 54 6.67 12.89 2.12
N LEU A 55 5.91 11.82 1.98
CA LEU A 55 5.04 11.32 3.03
C LEU A 55 5.71 10.17 3.78
N ALA A 56 5.40 10.06 5.06
CA ALA A 56 5.84 8.90 5.83
C ALA A 56 5.21 7.62 5.27
N HIS A 57 5.99 6.56 5.19
CA HIS A 57 5.48 5.25 4.84
C HIS A 57 5.29 4.41 6.10
N ILE A 58 4.14 3.76 6.20
CA ILE A 58 3.83 2.88 7.31
C ILE A 58 3.79 1.44 6.80
N ASN A 59 4.70 0.61 7.31
CA ASN A 59 4.67 -0.83 7.09
C ASN A 59 3.72 -1.44 8.12
N LEU A 60 2.46 -1.59 7.73
CA LEU A 60 1.43 -2.04 8.66
C LEU A 60 1.63 -3.49 9.09
N LYS A 61 2.23 -4.31 8.24
CA LYS A 61 2.53 -5.70 8.57
C LYS A 61 3.42 -5.79 9.81
N GLN A 62 4.48 -4.99 9.86
CA GLN A 62 5.37 -4.95 11.01
C GLN A 62 4.69 -4.35 12.23
N ARG A 63 3.94 -3.28 12.06
CA ARG A 63 3.25 -2.65 13.18
C ARG A 63 2.20 -3.56 13.80
N PHE A 64 1.48 -4.29 12.96
CA PHE A 64 0.49 -5.26 13.43
C PHE A 64 1.18 -6.36 14.23
N ALA A 65 2.29 -6.88 13.73
CA ALA A 65 3.04 -7.94 14.42
C ALA A 65 3.53 -7.47 15.79
N LYS A 66 4.04 -6.25 15.88
CA LYS A 66 4.50 -5.68 17.14
C LYS A 66 3.34 -5.48 18.12
N ALA A 67 2.24 -4.92 17.64
CA ALA A 67 1.08 -4.65 18.49
C ALA A 67 0.47 -5.93 19.04
N ARG A 68 0.54 -7.01 18.29
CA ARG A 68 -0.01 -8.31 18.69
C ARG A 68 1.03 -9.26 19.29
N HIS A 69 2.28 -8.82 19.44
CA HIS A 69 3.37 -9.63 19.99
C HIS A 69 3.57 -10.93 19.22
N LEU A 70 3.47 -10.87 17.90
CA LEU A 70 3.69 -12.03 17.05
C LEU A 70 5.19 -12.30 16.90
N GLN A 71 5.57 -13.56 16.88
CA GLN A 71 6.97 -13.94 16.63
C GLN A 71 7.38 -13.67 15.20
N ARG A 72 6.43 -13.78 14.27
CA ARG A 72 6.66 -13.53 12.85
C ARG A 72 5.55 -12.66 12.31
N PRO A 73 5.84 -11.76 11.36
CA PRO A 73 4.79 -11.03 10.69
C PRO A 73 3.84 -11.99 9.97
N ALA A 74 2.56 -11.66 9.98
CA ALA A 74 1.53 -12.44 9.31
C ALA A 74 1.22 -11.86 7.93
N GLY A 75 0.81 -12.71 7.00
CA GLY A 75 0.22 -12.24 5.76
C GLY A 75 -1.09 -11.53 6.03
N LEU A 76 -1.60 -10.79 5.02
CA LEU A 76 -2.79 -9.99 5.21
C LEU A 76 -4.00 -10.82 5.65
N ASN A 77 -4.24 -11.96 5.00
CA ASN A 77 -5.36 -12.82 5.36
C ASN A 77 -5.23 -13.35 6.79
N GLY A 78 -4.03 -13.79 7.16
CA GLY A 78 -3.78 -14.26 8.52
C GLY A 78 -3.99 -13.18 9.57
N ALA A 79 -3.58 -11.95 9.26
CA ALA A 79 -3.79 -10.82 10.16
C ALA A 79 -5.27 -10.49 10.34
N LEU A 80 -6.04 -10.55 9.26
CA LEU A 80 -7.49 -10.35 9.34
C LEU A 80 -8.13 -11.39 10.23
N GLN A 81 -7.74 -12.65 10.08
CA GLN A 81 -8.26 -13.72 10.92
C GLN A 81 -7.92 -13.50 12.41
N LEU A 82 -6.69 -13.07 12.69
CA LEU A 82 -6.29 -12.75 14.06
C LEU A 82 -7.11 -11.60 14.64
N ALA A 83 -7.56 -10.69 13.80
CA ALA A 83 -8.41 -9.57 14.20
C ALA A 83 -9.90 -9.93 14.24
N GLY A 84 -10.26 -11.20 13.99
CA GLY A 84 -11.64 -11.63 13.97
C GLY A 84 -12.39 -11.24 12.71
N MET A 85 -11.67 -10.99 11.63
CA MET A 85 -12.25 -10.55 10.35
C MET A 85 -12.02 -11.59 9.27
N HIS A 86 -12.79 -11.49 8.19
CA HIS A 86 -12.59 -12.27 6.99
C HIS A 86 -12.24 -11.35 5.83
N PHE A 87 -11.44 -11.86 4.90
CA PHE A 87 -11.09 -11.11 3.71
C PHE A 87 -12.37 -10.83 2.90
N CYS A 88 -12.57 -9.57 2.51
CA CYS A 88 -13.69 -9.16 1.68
C CYS A 88 -13.21 -8.99 0.25
N GLY A 89 -13.79 -9.73 -0.67
CA GLY A 89 -13.43 -9.68 -2.07
C GLY A 89 -12.46 -10.78 -2.45
N GLN A 90 -11.75 -10.57 -3.54
CA GLN A 90 -10.83 -11.56 -4.09
C GLN A 90 -9.38 -11.22 -3.73
N GLN A 91 -8.70 -12.15 -3.09
CA GLN A 91 -7.29 -11.98 -2.73
C GLN A 91 -6.43 -11.79 -3.98
N HIS A 92 -5.31 -11.09 -3.80
CA HIS A 92 -4.33 -10.79 -4.86
C HIS A 92 -4.83 -9.82 -5.92
N ARG A 93 -5.96 -9.16 -5.68
CA ARG A 93 -6.35 -7.98 -6.44
C ARG A 93 -5.97 -6.74 -5.65
N ALA A 94 -5.22 -5.83 -6.31
CA ALA A 94 -4.60 -4.69 -5.63
C ALA A 94 -5.60 -3.83 -4.85
N LEU A 95 -6.74 -3.53 -5.46
CA LEU A 95 -7.75 -2.69 -4.80
C LEU A 95 -8.35 -3.38 -3.58
N GLU A 96 -8.65 -4.67 -3.71
CA GLU A 96 -9.24 -5.42 -2.61
C GLU A 96 -8.23 -5.66 -1.49
N ASP A 97 -6.97 -5.92 -1.84
CA ASP A 97 -5.90 -6.02 -0.85
C ASP A 97 -5.75 -4.68 -0.10
N ALA A 98 -5.78 -3.56 -0.81
CA ALA A 98 -5.69 -2.25 -0.18
C ALA A 98 -6.86 -1.96 0.76
N ARG A 99 -8.07 -2.30 0.33
CA ARG A 99 -9.27 -2.11 1.16
C ARG A 99 -9.21 -2.94 2.44
N ASN A 100 -8.78 -4.20 2.33
CA ASN A 100 -8.67 -5.06 3.49
C ASN A 100 -7.53 -4.65 4.42
N THR A 101 -6.43 -4.14 3.86
CA THR A 101 -5.35 -3.55 4.66
C THR A 101 -5.88 -2.36 5.48
N ALA A 102 -6.68 -1.51 4.84
CA ALA A 102 -7.26 -0.35 5.53
C ALA A 102 -8.15 -0.74 6.71
N ARG A 103 -8.80 -1.90 6.65
CA ARG A 103 -9.64 -2.39 7.75
C ARG A 103 -8.84 -2.69 9.02
N LEU A 104 -7.55 -2.91 8.89
CA LEU A 104 -6.66 -3.20 10.02
C LEU A 104 -6.04 -1.95 10.64
N LEU A 105 -6.30 -0.78 10.07
CA LEU A 105 -5.89 0.48 10.68
C LEU A 105 -6.68 0.74 11.96
N PRO A 106 -6.02 1.31 12.98
CA PRO A 106 -6.71 1.64 14.24
C PRO A 106 -7.75 2.74 14.04
#